data_8e7ddffdf6a9a9a93bc52b8ec486d336
#
_entry.id   8e7ddffdf6a9a9a93bc52b8ec486d336
#
_cell.length_a   1.000
_cell.length_b   1.000
_cell.length_c   1.000
_cell.angle_alpha   90.00
_cell.angle_beta   90.00
_cell.angle_gamma   90.00
#
_symmetry.space_group_name_H-M   'P 1'
#
loop_
_entity.id
_entity.type
_entity.pdbx_description
1 polymer ?
#
loop_
_entity_poly.entity_id
_entity_poly.type
_entity_poly.pdbx_seq_one_letter_code
_entity_poly.pdbx_strand_id
1 'polypeptide(L)'
;DSSAASDVYKRQVNYRANIWALKEVGVTNVVAVNAVGGIRTDIEPGVLVIPDQIIDYTWGRINTYFEDRVNQVVHVDFTNPYCASLRLQLIDAAAQAGLELIDGGTYGAIQGPRLETTAEIDRLERDGCDIVGMTGMPEAVLARELELCYASVSLVVNRAAGRGEGEITMAEIEQNLNSGITDVRKLLEHVIPLI
;
A
#
# COMPACT_ATOMS: atom_id res chain seq x y z
N ASP A 1 -17.38 1.88 8.50
CA ASP A 1 -16.39 1.03 9.18
C ASP A 1 -15.94 -0.06 8.21
N SER A 2 -14.71 0.03 7.76
CA SER A 2 -14.14 -0.95 6.83
C SER A 2 -13.65 -2.23 7.53
N SER A 3 -13.91 -2.41 8.81
CA SER A 3 -13.50 -3.61 9.56
C SER A 3 -14.13 -4.89 8.98
N ALA A 4 -15.34 -4.78 8.42
CA ALA A 4 -15.96 -5.88 7.68
C ALA A 4 -15.21 -6.28 6.39
N ALA A 5 -14.38 -5.39 5.85
CA ALA A 5 -13.56 -5.70 4.67
C ALA A 5 -12.35 -6.58 4.99
N SER A 6 -11.95 -6.70 6.27
CA SER A 6 -10.86 -7.60 6.67
C SER A 6 -11.21 -9.07 6.52
N ASP A 7 -12.49 -9.42 6.59
CA ASP A 7 -12.96 -10.79 6.49
C ASP A 7 -13.21 -11.26 5.05
N VAL A 8 -13.15 -10.33 4.10
CA VAL A 8 -13.30 -10.65 2.66
C VAL A 8 -11.93 -10.99 2.09
N TYR A 9 -11.84 -12.13 1.40
CA TYR A 9 -10.63 -12.47 0.65
C TYR A 9 -10.30 -11.35 -0.33
N LYS A 10 -9.05 -10.88 -0.36
CA LYS A 10 -8.63 -9.71 -1.16
C LYS A 10 -9.04 -9.81 -2.64
N ARG A 11 -9.07 -11.02 -3.23
CA ARG A 11 -9.56 -11.25 -4.60
C ARG A 11 -11.06 -11.01 -4.80
N GLN A 12 -11.86 -10.93 -3.72
CA GLN A 12 -13.31 -10.71 -3.77
C GLN A 12 -13.70 -9.24 -3.63
N VAL A 13 -12.75 -8.38 -3.27
CA VAL A 13 -12.97 -6.94 -3.20
C VAL A 13 -13.19 -6.41 -4.62
N ASN A 14 -14.24 -5.64 -4.81
CA ASN A 14 -14.49 -4.98 -6.09
C ASN A 14 -13.67 -3.69 -6.19
N TYR A 15 -12.37 -3.84 -6.43
CA TYR A 15 -11.44 -2.71 -6.55
C TYR A 15 -11.86 -1.73 -7.63
N ARG A 16 -12.36 -2.24 -8.79
CA ARG A 16 -12.83 -1.38 -9.88
C ARG A 16 -13.97 -0.47 -9.42
N ALA A 17 -14.99 -1.03 -8.77
CA ALA A 17 -16.09 -0.22 -8.29
C ALA A 17 -15.66 0.82 -7.24
N ASN A 18 -14.74 0.43 -6.35
CA ASN A 18 -14.25 1.33 -5.31
C ASN A 18 -13.49 2.54 -5.91
N ILE A 19 -12.52 2.29 -6.78
CA ILE A 19 -11.73 3.36 -7.40
C ILE A 19 -12.59 4.19 -8.37
N TRP A 20 -13.48 3.52 -9.13
CA TRP A 20 -14.45 4.22 -9.99
C TRP A 20 -15.35 5.17 -9.19
N ALA A 21 -15.89 4.72 -8.06
CA ALA A 21 -16.76 5.56 -7.22
C ALA A 21 -16.03 6.82 -6.71
N LEU A 22 -14.73 6.71 -6.34
CA LEU A 22 -13.95 7.87 -5.96
C LEU A 22 -13.83 8.87 -7.13
N LYS A 23 -13.59 8.40 -8.35
CA LYS A 23 -13.53 9.24 -9.55
C LYS A 23 -14.86 9.93 -9.81
N GLU A 24 -15.98 9.20 -9.75
CA GLU A 24 -17.32 9.71 -10.02
C GLU A 24 -17.76 10.82 -9.04
N VAL A 25 -17.32 10.76 -7.78
CA VAL A 25 -17.61 11.82 -6.80
C VAL A 25 -16.62 12.98 -6.85
N GLY A 26 -15.74 13.01 -7.86
CA GLY A 26 -14.82 14.12 -8.13
C GLY A 26 -13.51 14.09 -7.35
N VAL A 27 -13.14 12.96 -6.75
CA VAL A 27 -11.82 12.79 -6.11
C VAL A 27 -10.72 12.93 -7.15
N THR A 28 -9.67 13.66 -6.82
CA THR A 28 -8.46 13.82 -7.63
C THR A 28 -7.24 13.18 -7.00
N ASN A 29 -7.18 13.16 -5.68
CA ASN A 29 -6.05 12.60 -4.91
C ASN A 29 -6.54 11.46 -4.03
N VAL A 30 -5.81 10.35 -4.01
CA VAL A 30 -6.11 9.17 -3.18
C VAL A 30 -4.89 8.84 -2.34
N VAL A 31 -5.05 8.90 -1.03
CA VAL A 31 -4.05 8.42 -0.07
C VAL A 31 -4.50 7.07 0.48
N ALA A 32 -3.82 6.01 0.08
CA ALA A 32 -4.07 4.67 0.59
C ALA A 32 -3.23 4.41 1.85
N VAL A 33 -3.88 3.94 2.91
CA VAL A 33 -3.19 3.54 4.16
C VAL A 33 -3.14 2.03 4.22
N ASN A 34 -1.94 1.47 4.42
CA ASN A 34 -1.70 0.03 4.45
C ASN A 34 -0.98 -0.38 5.73
N ALA A 35 -1.32 -1.56 6.25
CA ALA A 35 -0.50 -2.27 7.23
C ALA A 35 0.41 -3.26 6.48
N VAL A 36 1.70 -3.24 6.77
CA VAL A 36 2.73 -4.01 6.04
C VAL A 36 3.74 -4.67 6.96
N GLY A 37 4.42 -5.70 6.47
CA GLY A 37 5.61 -6.27 7.08
C GLY A 37 6.89 -5.62 6.54
N GLY A 38 7.85 -5.33 7.42
CA GLY A 38 9.18 -4.83 7.05
C GLY A 38 10.10 -5.96 6.60
N ILE A 39 10.65 -5.87 5.38
CA ILE A 39 11.65 -6.81 4.84
C ILE A 39 13.05 -6.27 5.09
N ARG A 40 13.30 -5.02 4.70
CA ARG A 40 14.58 -4.33 4.87
C ARG A 40 14.90 -4.16 6.36
N THR A 41 16.15 -4.35 6.73
CA THR A 41 16.59 -4.46 8.15
C THR A 41 16.44 -3.20 8.97
N ASP A 42 16.40 -2.03 8.34
CA ASP A 42 16.19 -0.73 8.98
C ASP A 42 14.72 -0.32 9.07
N ILE A 43 13.79 -1.15 8.55
CA ILE A 43 12.35 -0.90 8.60
C ILE A 43 11.73 -1.67 9.77
N GLU A 44 11.62 -0.99 10.90
CA GLU A 44 11.08 -1.54 12.14
C GLU A 44 9.56 -1.36 12.26
N PRO A 45 8.87 -2.20 13.06
CA PRO A 45 7.48 -1.96 13.43
C PRO A 45 7.26 -0.57 14.05
N GLY A 46 6.18 0.10 13.65
CA GLY A 46 5.84 1.46 14.04
C GLY A 46 6.30 2.53 13.06
N VAL A 47 7.23 2.22 12.15
CA VAL A 47 7.72 3.17 11.15
C VAL A 47 6.70 3.36 10.03
N LEU A 48 6.57 4.60 9.53
CA LEU A 48 5.83 4.92 8.31
C LEU A 48 6.76 4.87 7.10
N VAL A 49 6.30 4.28 6.02
CA VAL A 49 7.00 4.23 4.73
C VAL A 49 6.10 4.85 3.65
N ILE A 50 6.65 5.74 2.83
CA ILE A 50 6.00 6.27 1.63
C ILE A 50 6.67 5.62 0.41
N PRO A 51 6.18 4.46 -0.07
CA PRO A 51 6.83 3.73 -1.14
C PRO A 51 6.81 4.51 -2.45
N ASP A 52 7.80 4.28 -3.31
CA ASP A 52 7.90 4.87 -4.64
C ASP A 52 7.79 3.81 -5.75
N GLN A 53 7.94 2.52 -5.41
CA GLN A 53 7.80 1.40 -6.34
C GLN A 53 6.91 0.30 -5.79
N ILE A 54 6.39 -0.53 -6.70
CA ILE A 54 5.57 -1.69 -6.38
C ILE A 54 5.90 -2.86 -7.31
N ILE A 55 5.97 -4.07 -6.74
CA ILE A 55 6.01 -5.32 -7.51
C ILE A 55 4.73 -6.09 -7.21
N ASP A 56 4.02 -6.49 -8.27
CA ASP A 56 2.74 -7.20 -8.16
C ASP A 56 2.93 -8.72 -8.26
N TYR A 57 2.74 -9.40 -7.13
CA TYR A 57 2.69 -10.86 -7.04
C TYR A 57 1.26 -11.38 -6.88
N THR A 58 0.25 -10.52 -7.04
CA THR A 58 -1.14 -10.92 -6.93
C THR A 58 -1.63 -11.65 -8.18
N TRP A 59 -2.68 -12.42 -8.05
CA TRP A 59 -3.29 -13.15 -9.16
C TRP A 59 -4.82 -13.23 -8.99
N GLY A 60 -5.51 -13.33 -10.13
CA GLY A 60 -6.97 -13.48 -10.13
C GLY A 60 -7.74 -12.25 -9.60
N ARG A 61 -7.08 -11.08 -9.50
CA ARG A 61 -7.71 -9.79 -9.24
C ARG A 61 -7.92 -9.07 -10.57
N ILE A 62 -9.08 -8.47 -10.76
CA ILE A 62 -9.36 -7.67 -11.95
C ILE A 62 -8.59 -6.37 -11.83
N ASN A 63 -7.68 -6.11 -12.76
CA ASN A 63 -6.68 -5.03 -12.70
C ASN A 63 -6.78 -3.99 -13.82
N THR A 64 -7.90 -3.98 -14.58
CA THR A 64 -8.14 -3.00 -15.64
C THR A 64 -9.63 -2.72 -15.82
N TYR A 65 -9.97 -1.52 -16.30
CA TYR A 65 -11.33 -1.15 -16.75
C TYR A 65 -11.60 -1.51 -18.20
N PHE A 66 -10.58 -1.94 -18.96
CA PHE A 66 -10.67 -2.10 -20.41
C PHE A 66 -10.75 -3.56 -20.87
N GLU A 67 -10.97 -4.49 -19.94
CA GLU A 67 -11.03 -5.94 -20.17
C GLU A 67 -12.02 -6.36 -21.27
N ASP A 68 -13.21 -5.69 -21.32
CA ASP A 68 -14.27 -6.02 -22.27
C ASP A 68 -14.17 -5.27 -23.62
N ARG A 69 -13.18 -4.41 -23.78
CA ARG A 69 -13.00 -3.63 -25.01
C ARG A 69 -12.15 -4.39 -26.03
N VAL A 70 -12.76 -5.35 -26.72
CA VAL A 70 -12.10 -6.23 -27.70
C VAL A 70 -11.38 -5.46 -28.84
N ASN A 71 -11.76 -4.21 -29.11
CA ASN A 71 -11.24 -3.42 -30.23
C ASN A 71 -10.23 -2.33 -29.82
N GLN A 72 -9.94 -2.16 -28.53
CA GLN A 72 -9.02 -1.13 -28.07
C GLN A 72 -8.24 -1.60 -26.84
N VAL A 73 -7.01 -2.03 -27.07
CA VAL A 73 -6.07 -2.30 -26.00
C VAL A 73 -5.55 -0.94 -25.47
N VAL A 74 -5.63 -0.72 -24.16
CA VAL A 74 -5.11 0.47 -23.51
C VAL A 74 -3.89 0.07 -22.68
N HIS A 75 -2.76 0.68 -22.95
CA HIS A 75 -1.54 0.55 -22.16
C HIS A 75 -1.29 1.86 -21.42
N VAL A 76 -1.30 1.82 -20.09
CA VAL A 76 -0.91 2.98 -19.28
C VAL A 76 0.56 2.87 -18.88
N ASP A 77 1.26 3.98 -18.89
CA ASP A 77 2.62 4.04 -18.33
C ASP A 77 2.54 3.88 -16.79
N PHE A 78 3.23 2.86 -16.29
CA PHE A 78 3.27 2.52 -14.86
C PHE A 78 4.71 2.48 -14.33
N THR A 79 5.65 3.14 -15.02
CA THR A 79 7.06 3.27 -14.62
C THR A 79 7.17 3.86 -13.21
N ASN A 80 6.35 4.87 -12.90
CA ASN A 80 6.22 5.46 -11.58
C ASN A 80 4.79 5.20 -11.07
N PRO A 81 4.55 4.14 -10.30
CA PRO A 81 3.20 3.71 -9.91
C PRO A 81 2.49 4.70 -9.00
N TYR A 82 3.24 5.46 -8.23
CA TYR A 82 2.73 6.46 -7.30
C TYR A 82 2.88 7.88 -7.83
N CYS A 83 1.92 8.74 -7.49
CA CYS A 83 1.92 10.15 -7.87
C CYS A 83 3.03 10.92 -7.15
N ALA A 84 4.00 11.43 -7.88
CA ALA A 84 5.17 12.10 -7.32
C ALA A 84 4.81 13.36 -6.49
N SER A 85 3.85 14.17 -6.97
CA SER A 85 3.42 15.38 -6.24
C SER A 85 2.77 15.03 -4.91
N LEU A 86 1.89 14.03 -4.87
CA LEU A 86 1.23 13.61 -3.63
C LEU A 86 2.23 12.97 -2.64
N ARG A 87 3.21 12.20 -3.16
CA ARG A 87 4.29 11.67 -2.32
C ARG A 87 5.09 12.79 -1.64
N LEU A 88 5.48 13.83 -2.40
CA LEU A 88 6.20 14.98 -1.83
C LEU A 88 5.36 15.71 -0.78
N GLN A 89 4.06 15.90 -1.02
CA GLN A 89 3.16 16.51 -0.04
C GLN A 89 3.04 15.68 1.24
N LEU A 90 3.01 14.36 1.15
CA LEU A 90 3.03 13.46 2.31
C LEU A 90 4.34 13.58 3.11
N ILE A 91 5.49 13.65 2.43
CA ILE A 91 6.80 13.80 3.07
C ILE A 91 6.90 15.15 3.78
N ASP A 92 6.49 16.23 3.11
CA ASP A 92 6.48 17.58 3.68
C ASP A 92 5.53 17.68 4.89
N ALA A 93 4.34 17.07 4.79
CA ALA A 93 3.38 17.01 5.88
C ALA A 93 3.92 16.24 7.09
N ALA A 94 4.64 15.15 6.88
CA ALA A 94 5.29 14.41 7.95
C ALA A 94 6.35 15.23 8.66
N ALA A 95 7.19 15.95 7.90
CA ALA A 95 8.19 16.84 8.47
C ALA A 95 7.55 17.97 9.31
N GLN A 96 6.46 18.57 8.84
CA GLN A 96 5.70 19.59 9.57
C GLN A 96 5.06 19.02 10.84
N ALA A 97 4.61 17.77 10.78
CA ALA A 97 4.04 17.05 11.93
C ALA A 97 5.11 16.55 12.91
N GLY A 98 6.41 16.67 12.60
CA GLY A 98 7.49 16.10 13.40
C GLY A 98 7.43 14.56 13.47
N LEU A 99 7.02 13.92 12.36
CA LEU A 99 6.98 12.48 12.21
C LEU A 99 8.20 12.00 11.45
N GLU A 100 8.80 10.94 11.94
CA GLU A 100 9.84 10.21 11.19
C GLU A 100 9.17 9.23 10.23
N LEU A 101 9.64 9.22 8.98
CA LEU A 101 9.21 8.27 7.96
C LEU A 101 10.37 7.90 7.03
N ILE A 102 10.19 6.81 6.31
CA ILE A 102 11.10 6.39 5.25
C ILE A 102 10.50 6.85 3.91
N ASP A 103 11.25 7.70 3.19
CA ASP A 103 10.93 8.09 1.82
C ASP A 103 11.48 7.06 0.84
N GLY A 104 10.58 6.50 0.03
CA GLY A 104 10.90 5.48 -0.96
C GLY A 104 10.83 4.05 -0.42
N GLY A 105 11.10 3.13 -1.31
CA GLY A 105 11.07 1.69 -1.10
C GLY A 105 10.03 0.98 -1.97
N THR A 106 10.31 -0.27 -2.25
CA THR A 106 9.48 -1.12 -3.10
C THR A 106 8.47 -1.92 -2.27
N TYR A 107 7.20 -1.72 -2.57
CA TYR A 107 6.10 -2.50 -1.97
C TYR A 107 5.92 -3.81 -2.73
N GLY A 108 6.15 -4.96 -2.10
CA GLY A 108 5.76 -6.27 -2.61
C GLY A 108 4.29 -6.54 -2.33
N ALA A 109 3.43 -6.47 -3.36
CA ALA A 109 2.01 -6.77 -3.23
C ALA A 109 1.77 -8.26 -3.42
N ILE A 110 1.37 -8.97 -2.36
CA ILE A 110 1.12 -10.41 -2.40
C ILE A 110 -0.36 -10.76 -2.33
N GLN A 111 -0.70 -12.00 -2.65
CA GLN A 111 -2.10 -12.42 -2.70
C GLN A 111 -2.76 -12.56 -1.33
N GLY A 112 -2.08 -13.09 -0.32
CA GLY A 112 -2.72 -13.51 0.94
C GLY A 112 -3.74 -14.66 0.73
N PRO A 113 -4.62 -15.00 1.72
CA PRO A 113 -4.75 -14.34 3.03
C PRO A 113 -3.70 -14.78 4.08
N ARG A 114 -2.96 -15.88 3.85
CA ARG A 114 -1.88 -16.30 4.75
C ARG A 114 -0.69 -15.33 4.67
N LEU A 115 0.06 -15.24 5.75
CA LEU A 115 1.36 -14.60 5.73
C LEU A 115 2.37 -15.42 4.92
N GLU A 116 3.46 -14.78 4.54
CA GLU A 116 4.52 -15.36 3.72
C GLU A 116 5.33 -16.39 4.51
N THR A 117 5.94 -17.32 3.78
CA THR A 117 7.02 -18.13 4.33
C THR A 117 8.33 -17.34 4.33
N THR A 118 9.30 -17.74 5.15
CA THR A 118 10.67 -17.17 5.13
C THR A 118 11.27 -17.21 3.72
N ALA A 119 11.11 -18.33 3.00
CA ALA A 119 11.63 -18.47 1.64
C ALA A 119 10.96 -17.53 0.62
N GLU A 120 9.67 -17.24 0.81
CA GLU A 120 8.97 -16.22 0.01
C GLU A 120 9.52 -14.82 0.32
N ILE A 121 9.78 -14.50 1.58
CA ILE A 121 10.40 -13.22 1.96
C ILE A 121 11.84 -13.12 1.42
N ASP A 122 12.63 -14.20 1.46
CA ASP A 122 13.97 -14.23 0.85
C ASP A 122 13.93 -13.97 -0.67
N ARG A 123 12.87 -14.43 -1.34
CA ARG A 123 12.62 -14.13 -2.76
C ARG A 123 12.26 -12.66 -2.95
N LEU A 124 11.30 -12.13 -2.19
CA LEU A 124 10.87 -10.73 -2.27
C LEU A 124 12.04 -9.78 -2.04
N GLU A 125 12.89 -10.05 -1.05
CA GLU A 125 14.10 -9.27 -0.79
C GLU A 125 15.07 -9.30 -1.98
N ARG A 126 15.33 -10.48 -2.58
CA ARG A 126 16.16 -10.59 -3.79
C ARG A 126 15.57 -9.86 -5.00
N ASP A 127 14.25 -9.81 -5.10
CA ASP A 127 13.54 -9.07 -6.14
C ASP A 127 13.54 -7.55 -5.86
N GLY A 128 14.06 -7.11 -4.70
CA GLY A 128 14.23 -5.71 -4.31
C GLY A 128 13.06 -5.12 -3.53
N CYS A 129 12.18 -5.94 -2.95
CA CYS A 129 11.11 -5.45 -2.07
C CYS A 129 11.65 -5.05 -0.69
N ASP A 130 11.21 -3.90 -0.20
CA ASP A 130 11.54 -3.36 1.12
C ASP A 130 10.46 -3.66 2.16
N ILE A 131 9.19 -3.67 1.72
CA ILE A 131 8.00 -3.95 2.53
C ILE A 131 7.09 -4.93 1.79
N VAL A 132 6.25 -5.65 2.53
CA VAL A 132 5.30 -6.61 1.98
C VAL A 132 3.90 -6.41 2.55
N GLY A 133 2.88 -6.55 1.70
CA GLY A 133 1.49 -6.47 2.11
C GLY A 133 0.54 -7.01 1.05
N MET A 134 -0.76 -6.94 1.32
CA MET A 134 -1.78 -7.62 0.49
C MET A 134 -2.68 -6.65 -0.29
N THR A 135 -2.46 -5.34 -0.19
CA THR A 135 -3.42 -4.33 -0.67
C THR A 135 -2.78 -3.47 -1.75
N GLY A 136 -2.00 -2.78 -2.00
CA GLY A 136 -1.47 -1.89 -3.04
C GLY A 136 -1.93 -2.19 -4.47
N MET A 137 -2.13 -3.46 -4.82
CA MET A 137 -2.60 -3.88 -6.15
C MET A 137 -3.95 -4.61 -6.06
N PRO A 138 -4.86 -4.37 -6.99
CA PRO A 138 -4.76 -3.56 -8.22
C PRO A 138 -5.14 -2.07 -8.07
N GLU A 139 -5.31 -1.55 -6.86
CA GLU A 139 -5.76 -0.16 -6.65
C GLU A 139 -4.86 0.87 -7.38
N ALA A 140 -3.55 0.73 -7.28
CA ALA A 140 -2.61 1.69 -7.87
C ALA A 140 -2.74 1.75 -9.40
N VAL A 141 -2.84 0.61 -10.10
CA VAL A 141 -3.00 0.58 -11.56
C VAL A 141 -4.38 1.06 -11.99
N LEU A 142 -5.44 0.71 -11.25
CA LEU A 142 -6.80 1.18 -11.53
C LEU A 142 -6.92 2.70 -11.34
N ALA A 143 -6.29 3.25 -10.32
CA ALA A 143 -6.20 4.69 -10.12
C ALA A 143 -5.45 5.37 -11.27
N ARG A 144 -4.37 4.76 -11.78
CA ARG A 144 -3.62 5.23 -12.95
C ARG A 144 -4.48 5.26 -14.20
N GLU A 145 -5.26 4.23 -14.47
CA GLU A 145 -6.17 4.16 -15.61
C GLU A 145 -7.26 5.25 -15.60
N LEU A 146 -7.66 5.70 -14.41
CA LEU A 146 -8.61 6.80 -14.21
C LEU A 146 -7.96 8.18 -14.00
N GLU A 147 -6.65 8.28 -14.19
CA GLU A 147 -5.90 9.52 -14.01
C GLU A 147 -6.06 10.14 -12.61
N LEU A 148 -6.17 9.29 -11.58
CA LEU A 148 -6.15 9.70 -10.19
C LEU A 148 -4.71 9.79 -9.69
N CYS A 149 -4.42 10.82 -8.91
CA CYS A 149 -3.15 10.95 -8.21
C CYS A 149 -3.19 10.04 -6.96
N TYR A 150 -2.51 8.91 -7.01
CA TYR A 150 -2.54 7.86 -5.98
C TYR A 150 -1.18 7.75 -5.29
N ALA A 151 -1.16 7.75 -3.97
CA ALA A 151 0.03 7.47 -3.16
C ALA A 151 -0.34 6.59 -1.96
N SER A 152 0.67 5.91 -1.40
CA SER A 152 0.51 4.99 -0.28
C SER A 152 1.26 5.49 0.95
N VAL A 153 0.62 5.35 2.12
CA VAL A 153 1.21 5.44 3.45
C VAL A 153 1.19 4.06 4.07
N SER A 154 2.34 3.46 4.23
CA SER A 154 2.48 2.10 4.74
C SER A 154 2.97 2.12 6.17
N LEU A 155 2.12 1.70 7.12
CA LEU A 155 2.50 1.50 8.51
C LEU A 155 3.09 0.09 8.68
N VAL A 156 4.32 0.00 9.12
CA VAL A 156 4.96 -1.28 9.43
C VAL A 156 4.42 -1.81 10.75
N VAL A 157 3.77 -2.96 10.71
CA VAL A 157 3.12 -3.56 11.90
C VAL A 157 3.85 -4.78 12.45
N ASN A 158 4.72 -5.37 11.65
CA ASN A 158 5.59 -6.49 12.04
C ASN A 158 6.84 -6.54 11.17
N ARG A 159 7.88 -7.22 11.61
CA ARG A 159 8.92 -7.68 10.71
C ARG A 159 8.39 -8.82 9.85
N ALA A 160 8.75 -8.84 8.57
CA ALA A 160 8.35 -9.91 7.66
C ALA A 160 8.85 -11.28 8.13
N ALA A 161 8.26 -12.36 7.65
CA ALA A 161 8.59 -13.73 8.09
C ALA A 161 10.09 -14.03 7.94
N GLY A 162 10.70 -14.50 9.03
CA GLY A 162 12.14 -14.76 9.11
C GLY A 162 13.05 -13.51 9.23
N ARG A 163 12.47 -12.33 9.43
CA ARG A 163 13.23 -11.07 9.67
C ARG A 163 13.16 -10.59 11.12
N GLY A 164 12.29 -11.17 11.93
CA GLY A 164 12.18 -10.96 13.38
C GLY A 164 12.51 -12.22 14.17
N GLU A 165 12.43 -12.15 15.49
CA GLU A 165 12.53 -13.29 16.39
C GLU A 165 11.16 -13.95 16.59
N GLY A 166 11.10 -15.28 16.42
CA GLY A 166 9.88 -16.05 16.69
C GLY A 166 8.83 -16.00 15.58
N GLU A 167 7.60 -16.35 15.96
CA GLU A 167 6.44 -16.36 15.07
C GLU A 167 5.71 -15.00 15.08
N ILE A 168 5.21 -14.58 13.92
CA ILE A 168 4.39 -13.39 13.81
C ILE A 168 3.01 -13.69 14.40
N THR A 169 2.60 -12.93 15.41
CA THR A 169 1.30 -13.09 16.06
C THR A 169 0.33 -11.96 15.72
N MET A 170 -0.96 -12.29 15.65
CA MET A 170 -1.99 -11.26 15.43
C MET A 170 -2.03 -10.23 16.55
N ALA A 171 -1.73 -10.64 17.79
CA ALA A 171 -1.68 -9.72 18.94
C ALA A 171 -0.57 -8.65 18.78
N GLU A 172 0.60 -9.04 18.28
CA GLU A 172 1.69 -8.11 17.99
C GLU A 172 1.32 -7.15 16.85
N ILE A 173 0.73 -7.67 15.77
CA ILE A 173 0.25 -6.85 14.65
C ILE A 173 -0.77 -5.81 15.14
N GLU A 174 -1.76 -6.22 15.94
CA GLU A 174 -2.78 -5.33 16.49
C GLU A 174 -2.20 -4.29 17.43
N GLN A 175 -1.25 -4.67 18.26
CA GLN A 175 -0.56 -3.75 19.16
C GLN A 175 0.19 -2.67 18.38
N ASN A 176 0.99 -3.06 17.39
CA ASN A 176 1.76 -2.13 16.55
C ASN A 176 0.84 -1.25 15.67
N LEU A 177 -0.26 -1.81 15.17
CA LEU A 177 -1.27 -1.05 14.45
C LEU A 177 -1.89 0.03 15.34
N ASN A 178 -2.32 -0.33 16.56
CA ASN A 178 -2.95 0.60 17.49
C ASN A 178 -2.00 1.72 17.96
N SER A 179 -0.71 1.43 18.11
CA SER A 179 0.28 2.46 18.45
C SER A 179 0.60 3.37 17.25
N GLY A 180 0.77 2.82 16.05
CA GLY A 180 1.16 3.58 14.86
C GLY A 180 0.02 4.36 14.19
N ILE A 181 -1.26 3.97 14.40
CA ILE A 181 -2.39 4.64 13.76
C ILE A 181 -2.52 6.13 14.18
N THR A 182 -2.00 6.49 15.33
CA THR A 182 -1.97 7.88 15.80
C THR A 182 -1.08 8.74 14.89
N ASP A 183 0.07 8.22 14.48
CA ASP A 183 0.99 8.92 13.58
C ASP A 183 0.41 9.00 12.16
N VAL A 184 -0.27 7.94 11.70
CA VAL A 184 -1.02 7.99 10.43
C VAL A 184 -2.09 9.08 10.45
N ARG A 185 -2.89 9.18 11.51
CA ARG A 185 -3.91 10.23 11.65
C ARG A 185 -3.29 11.61 11.66
N LYS A 186 -2.21 11.80 12.42
CA LYS A 186 -1.48 13.06 12.48
C LYS A 186 -0.93 13.47 11.10
N LEU A 187 -0.38 12.51 10.33
CA LEU A 187 0.05 12.74 8.97
C LEU A 187 -1.11 13.19 8.08
N LEU A 188 -2.25 12.48 8.13
CA LEU A 188 -3.44 12.82 7.34
C LEU A 188 -3.99 14.21 7.69
N GLU A 189 -4.04 14.59 8.97
CA GLU A 189 -4.46 15.93 9.41
C GLU A 189 -3.59 17.05 8.79
N HIS A 190 -2.31 16.79 8.56
CA HIS A 190 -1.38 17.76 7.96
C HIS A 190 -1.42 17.76 6.43
N VAL A 191 -1.63 16.61 5.78
CA VAL A 191 -1.62 16.53 4.32
C VAL A 191 -2.95 16.94 3.69
N ILE A 192 -4.10 16.61 4.31
CA ILE A 192 -5.43 16.90 3.74
C ILE A 192 -5.62 18.38 3.34
N PRO A 193 -5.16 19.37 4.13
CA PRO A 193 -5.28 20.77 3.73
C PRO A 193 -4.37 21.19 2.55
N LEU A 194 -3.43 20.34 2.13
CA LEU A 194 -2.44 20.61 1.09
C LEU A 194 -2.81 20.03 -0.28
N ILE A 195 -3.81 19.13 -0.33
CA ILE A 195 -4.16 18.34 -1.52
C ILE A 195 -5.54 18.66 -2.08
#